data_f4ece9427c5e3b7d1d7bc616fcfbdd12
#
_entry.id   f4ece9427c5e3b7d1d7bc616fcfbdd12
#
_cell.length_a   1.000
_cell.length_b   1.000
_cell.length_c   1.000
_cell.angle_alpha   90.00
_cell.angle_beta   90.00
_cell.angle_gamma   90.00
#
_symmetry.space_group_name_H-M   'P 1'
#
loop_
_entity.id
_entity.type
_entity.pdbx_description
1 polymer ?
#
loop_
_entity_poly.entity_id
_entity_poly.type
_entity_poly.pdbx_seq_one_letter_code
_entity_poly.pdbx_strand_id
1 'polypeptide(L)' 'MFKDPVCNMMVDEKTAKHVSEAGGGRKVYLCSAACKSQFDANPGKYGY' A
#
# COMPACT_ATOMS: atom_id res chain seq x y z
N MET A 1 6.51 -11.01 -3.09
CA MET A 1 6.27 -9.64 -3.60
C MET A 1 4.83 -9.23 -3.36
N PHE A 2 4.60 -7.97 -3.08
CA PHE A 2 3.28 -7.44 -2.81
C PHE A 2 2.88 -6.48 -3.93
N LYS A 3 1.65 -6.58 -4.40
CA LYS A 3 1.18 -5.68 -5.45
C LYS A 3 0.66 -4.38 -4.82
N ASP A 4 1.24 -3.26 -5.23
CA ASP A 4 0.82 -1.94 -4.78
C ASP A 4 -0.59 -1.64 -5.34
N PRO A 5 -1.61 -1.47 -4.48
CA PRO A 5 -2.97 -1.25 -4.98
C PRO A 5 -3.16 0.10 -5.66
N VAL A 6 -2.28 1.06 -5.41
CA VAL A 6 -2.37 2.38 -6.01
C VAL A 6 -1.72 2.40 -7.38
N CYS A 7 -0.48 1.92 -7.47
CA CYS A 7 0.29 1.92 -8.72
C CYS A 7 0.11 0.65 -9.54
N ASN A 8 -0.36 -0.42 -8.93
CA ASN A 8 -0.45 -1.75 -9.54
C ASN A 8 0.92 -2.32 -9.91
N MET A 9 1.95 -1.89 -9.19
CA MET A 9 3.31 -2.38 -9.42
C MET A 9 3.74 -3.31 -8.31
N MET A 10 4.61 -4.25 -8.64
CA MET A 10 5.10 -5.19 -7.64
C MET A 10 6.10 -4.50 -6.72
N VAL A 11 5.92 -4.72 -5.43
CA VAL A 11 6.76 -4.13 -4.39
C VAL A 11 7.36 -5.26 -3.55
N ASP A 12 8.67 -5.19 -3.30
CA ASP A 12 9.33 -6.15 -2.44
C ASP A 12 9.02 -5.79 -0.98
N GLU A 13 8.35 -6.71 -0.29
CA GLU A 13 7.95 -6.51 1.10
C GLU A 13 9.14 -6.29 2.02
N LYS A 14 10.28 -6.86 1.68
CA LYS A 14 11.48 -6.76 2.52
C LYS A 14 12.17 -5.41 2.39
N THR A 15 12.03 -4.77 1.23
CA THR A 15 12.70 -3.49 0.97
C THR A 15 11.74 -2.32 0.95
N ALA A 16 10.44 -2.57 1.01
CA ALA A 16 9.44 -1.53 0.96
C ALA A 16 9.58 -0.59 2.16
N LYS A 17 9.76 0.69 1.88
CA LYS A 17 9.89 1.71 2.92
C LYS A 17 8.56 2.30 3.32
N HIS A 18 7.56 2.15 2.47
CA HIS A 18 6.25 2.73 2.69
C HIS A 18 5.26 1.61 2.94
N VAL A 19 4.82 1.52 4.18
CA VAL A 19 3.87 0.48 4.61
C VAL A 19 2.70 1.17 5.27
N SER A 20 1.50 0.77 4.89
CA SER A 20 0.28 1.29 5.50
C SER A 20 -0.51 0.14 6.10
N GLU A 21 -1.37 0.45 7.08
CA GLU A 21 -2.25 -0.55 7.65
C GLU A 21 -3.68 -0.27 7.23
N ALA A 22 -4.35 -1.30 6.73
CA ALA A 22 -5.77 -1.22 6.40
C ALA A 22 -6.56 -2.00 7.44
N GLY A 23 -7.86 -1.82 7.45
CA GLY A 23 -8.75 -2.37 8.47
C GLY A 23 -8.43 -3.82 8.84
N GLY A 24 -8.40 -4.12 10.13
CA GLY A 24 -8.15 -5.46 10.61
C GLY A 24 -6.68 -5.83 10.71
N GLY A 25 -5.77 -4.86 10.63
CA GLY A 25 -4.34 -5.12 10.79
C GLY A 25 -3.65 -5.62 9.54
N ARG A 26 -4.23 -5.41 8.38
CA ARG A 26 -3.60 -5.77 7.11
C ARG A 26 -2.50 -4.78 6.77
N LYS A 27 -1.33 -5.30 6.45
CA LYS A 27 -0.23 -4.45 6.00
C LYS A 27 -0.25 -4.35 4.49
N VAL A 28 -0.17 -3.12 4.01
CA VAL A 28 -0.16 -2.84 2.58
C VAL A 28 1.14 -2.14 2.24
N TYR A 29 1.89 -2.70 1.30
CA TYR A 29 3.19 -2.19 0.92
C TYR A 29 3.03 -1.32 -0.32
N LEU A 30 3.66 -0.15 -0.29
CA LEU A 30 3.47 0.85 -1.32
C LEU A 30 4.82 1.26 -1.90
N CYS A 31 4.80 1.65 -3.17
CA CYS A 31 6.04 1.92 -3.89
C CYS A 31 6.65 3.27 -3.54
N SER A 32 5.85 4.23 -3.08
CA SER A 32 6.34 5.56 -2.77
C SER A 32 5.44 6.25 -1.76
N ALA A 33 5.91 7.38 -1.22
CA ALA A 33 5.14 8.17 -0.29
C ALA A 33 3.85 8.70 -0.91
N ALA A 34 3.89 9.04 -2.18
CA ALA A 34 2.69 9.51 -2.88
C ALA A 34 1.61 8.44 -2.91
N CYS A 35 1.99 7.20 -3.21
CA CYS A 35 1.06 6.09 -3.20
C CYS A 35 0.53 5.82 -1.80
N LYS A 36 1.40 5.89 -0.80
CA LYS A 36 1.00 5.70 0.59
C LYS A 36 -0.03 6.75 1.00
N SER A 37 0.21 8.00 0.64
CA SER A 37 -0.69 9.09 0.97
C SER A 37 -2.07 8.89 0.33
N GLN A 38 -2.10 8.50 -0.92
CA GLN A 38 -3.36 8.24 -1.61
C GLN A 38 -4.09 7.05 -1.01
N PHE A 39 -3.37 6.01 -0.65
CA PHE A 39 -3.98 4.84 -0.04
C PHE A 39 -4.58 5.20 1.32
N ASP A 40 -3.83 5.92 2.16
CA ASP A 40 -4.28 6.31 3.48
C ASP A 40 -5.51 7.22 3.43
N ALA A 41 -5.61 8.04 2.39
CA ALA A 41 -6.73 8.94 2.22
C ALA A 41 -8.02 8.18 1.92
N ASN A 42 -7.93 7.06 1.20
CA ASN A 42 -9.13 6.33 0.81
C ASN A 42 -8.84 4.84 0.57
N PRO A 43 -8.59 4.09 1.64
CA PRO A 43 -8.27 2.67 1.49
C PRO A 43 -9.43 1.85 0.90
N GLY A 44 -10.66 2.25 1.16
CA GLY A 44 -11.82 1.57 0.62
C GLY A 44 -11.88 1.58 -0.91
N LYS A 45 -11.32 2.61 -1.52
CA LYS A 45 -11.25 2.73 -2.97
C LYS A 45 -10.44 1.60 -3.60
N TYR A 46 -9.50 1.06 -2.84
CA TYR A 46 -8.61 0.02 -3.31
C TYR A 46 -8.98 -1.37 -2.81
N GLY A 47 -10.14 -1.50 -2.20
CA GLY A 47 -10.63 -2.78 -1.74
C GLY A 47 -10.18 -3.18 -0.33
N TYR A 48 -9.72 -2.24 0.43
CA TYR A 48 -9.34 -2.46 1.82
C TYR A 48 -10.29 -1.68 2.75
#